data_074b13a62c41c58e174cbf5c58d927fe
#
_entry.id   074b13a62c41c58e174cbf5c58d927fe
#
_cell.length_a   1.000
_cell.length_b   1.000
_cell.length_c   1.000
_cell.angle_alpha   90.00
_cell.angle_beta   90.00
_cell.angle_gamma   90.00
#
_symmetry.space_group_name_H-M   'P 1'
#
loop_
_entity.id
_entity.type
_entity.pdbx_description
1 polymer ?
#
loop_
_entity_poly.entity_id
_entity_poly.type
_entity_poly.pdbx_seq_one_letter_code
_entity_poly.pdbx_strand_id
1 'polypeptide(L)'
;KYEWPDEVIHALGDMGMIAPGIVQKQSYRLIEKSQSFILNVDSTKDRLLSIVPPLLASMIHEEKTQIILLGHKEELLSSSFDMREYNKYTQYRFITSYPGTNTFEECQTIHNGIDILFTTPTKLLEYIRRKVIDTNFVSYLIYQESNQFSNEEIREIKEIKKHMPLDCASILYGLNHHKDLKDNINTTLHEYQATSHCTHFITEDAYFNSENKQVIFVQSYEAVLYYQKKFNTELVIHQFMNRASQYRIMHEFNKKGGLLIVSDIASRYLSLCCETVIHIGVNDLYQYMSHLTHVKGVIHSYIYDTNMTEKQLKTVLKHPVITISKEDYKKNQHLLYETINKNPDVLYTLEPDKLIAIIHHLAQ
;
A
#
# COMPACT_ATOMS: atom_id res chain seq x y z
N LYS A 1 10.47 -7.11 19.84
CA LYS A 1 9.79 -5.94 20.41
C LYS A 1 10.60 -4.74 19.97
N TYR A 2 10.00 -3.77 19.29
CA TYR A 2 10.67 -2.51 18.98
C TYR A 2 10.66 -1.63 20.22
N GLU A 3 11.83 -1.10 20.60
CA GLU A 3 11.98 -0.16 21.72
C GLU A 3 11.93 1.27 21.14
N TRP A 4 10.77 1.66 20.66
CA TRP A 4 10.54 2.99 20.12
C TRP A 4 10.09 3.97 21.21
N PRO A 5 10.33 5.27 21.01
CA PRO A 5 9.78 6.32 21.88
C PRO A 5 8.26 6.20 22.01
N ASP A 6 7.76 6.46 23.22
CA ASP A 6 6.33 6.38 23.52
C ASP A 6 5.50 7.31 22.62
N GLU A 7 6.05 8.43 22.21
CA GLU A 7 5.47 9.39 21.29
C GLU A 7 5.14 8.77 19.92
N VAL A 8 6.05 7.97 19.38
CA VAL A 8 5.86 7.25 18.11
C VAL A 8 4.81 6.16 18.29
N ILE A 9 4.84 5.44 19.41
CA ILE A 9 3.87 4.37 19.72
C ILE A 9 2.47 4.96 19.88
N HIS A 10 2.33 6.09 20.57
CA HIS A 10 1.04 6.77 20.75
C HIS A 10 0.48 7.28 19.42
N ALA A 11 1.31 7.87 18.54
CA ALA A 11 0.88 8.31 17.22
C ALA A 11 0.34 7.14 16.39
N LEU A 12 1.04 6.01 16.39
CA LEU A 12 0.59 4.78 15.71
C LEU A 12 -0.72 4.23 16.30
N GLY A 13 -0.87 4.29 17.62
CA GLY A 13 -2.10 3.90 18.33
C GLY A 13 -3.30 4.75 17.89
N ASP A 14 -3.14 6.08 17.80
CA ASP A 14 -4.17 7.00 17.31
C ASP A 14 -4.56 6.73 15.86
N MET A 15 -3.60 6.26 15.05
CA MET A 15 -3.84 5.83 13.67
C MET A 15 -4.48 4.44 13.55
N GLY A 16 -4.73 3.77 14.68
CA GLY A 16 -5.31 2.42 14.70
C GLY A 16 -4.32 1.31 14.38
N MET A 17 -3.02 1.57 14.45
CA MET A 17 -1.97 0.59 14.14
C MET A 17 -1.67 -0.28 15.37
N ILE A 18 -2.10 -1.54 15.33
CA ILE A 18 -1.91 -2.48 16.45
C ILE A 18 -0.59 -3.24 16.32
N ALA A 19 -0.21 -3.59 15.08
CA ALA A 19 1.02 -4.34 14.81
C ALA A 19 1.49 -4.10 13.37
N PRO A 20 2.81 -4.04 13.14
CA PRO A 20 3.37 -3.89 11.80
C PRO A 20 3.15 -5.15 10.95
N GLY A 21 2.87 -4.97 9.67
CA GLY A 21 2.83 -6.02 8.65
C GLY A 21 4.22 -6.62 8.37
N ILE A 22 4.28 -7.61 7.49
CA ILE A 22 5.56 -8.31 7.17
C ILE A 22 6.57 -7.34 6.56
N VAL A 23 6.15 -6.57 5.55
CA VAL A 23 7.03 -5.62 4.85
C VAL A 23 7.49 -4.52 5.79
N GLN A 24 6.59 -3.99 6.60
CA GLN A 24 6.93 -3.00 7.63
C GLN A 24 7.98 -3.53 8.61
N LYS A 25 7.85 -4.79 9.08
CA LYS A 25 8.86 -5.41 9.95
C LYS A 25 10.23 -5.54 9.26
N GLN A 26 10.25 -5.77 7.96
CA GLN A 26 11.49 -5.88 7.20
C GLN A 26 12.11 -4.51 6.96
N SER A 27 11.34 -3.51 6.52
CA SER A 27 11.81 -2.14 6.32
C SER A 27 12.31 -1.52 7.62
N TYR A 28 11.61 -1.74 8.73
CA TYR A 28 12.04 -1.26 10.05
C TYR A 28 13.43 -1.77 10.43
N ARG A 29 13.72 -3.06 10.20
CA ARG A 29 15.04 -3.64 10.47
C ARG A 29 16.14 -3.07 9.57
N LEU A 30 15.81 -2.71 8.33
CA LEU A 30 16.79 -2.11 7.42
C LEU A 30 17.09 -0.67 7.83
N ILE A 31 16.09 0.08 8.27
CA ILE A 31 16.23 1.45 8.77
C ILE A 31 17.05 1.44 10.07
N GLU A 32 16.74 0.57 11.03
CA GLU A 32 17.54 0.42 12.26
C GLU A 32 19.03 0.12 12.00
N LYS A 33 19.35 -0.47 10.84
CA LYS A 33 20.72 -0.76 10.42
C LYS A 33 21.29 0.29 9.47
N SER A 34 20.60 1.39 9.22
CA SER A 34 20.98 2.44 8.28
C SER A 34 21.29 1.89 6.87
N GLN A 35 20.51 0.93 6.40
CA GLN A 35 20.72 0.28 5.10
C GLN A 35 19.87 0.93 4.01
N SER A 36 20.44 1.02 2.82
CA SER A 36 19.71 1.41 1.61
C SER A 36 18.87 0.24 1.09
N PHE A 37 17.62 0.53 0.66
CA PHE A 37 16.74 -0.48 0.09
C PHE A 37 15.71 0.11 -0.87
N ILE A 38 15.11 -0.77 -1.66
CA ILE A 38 13.98 -0.47 -2.53
C ILE A 38 12.72 -1.02 -1.86
N LEU A 39 11.71 -0.19 -1.72
CA LEU A 39 10.43 -0.55 -1.14
C LEU A 39 9.31 -0.36 -2.17
N ASN A 40 8.86 -1.47 -2.75
CA ASN A 40 7.75 -1.51 -3.70
C ASN A 40 6.43 -1.56 -2.95
N VAL A 41 5.85 -0.40 -2.71
CA VAL A 41 4.56 -0.20 -2.04
C VAL A 41 3.73 0.82 -2.80
N ASP A 42 2.41 0.74 -2.68
CA ASP A 42 1.56 1.87 -3.07
C ASP A 42 1.73 3.01 -2.04
N SER A 43 2.54 4.01 -2.41
CA SER A 43 2.89 5.12 -1.51
C SER A 43 1.67 5.88 -0.98
N THR A 44 0.59 5.94 -1.78
CA THR A 44 -0.65 6.61 -1.39
C THR A 44 -1.41 5.83 -0.31
N LYS A 45 -1.23 4.54 -0.24
CA LYS A 45 -1.90 3.63 0.69
C LYS A 45 -1.04 3.28 1.90
N ASP A 46 0.25 3.06 1.69
CA ASP A 46 1.21 2.87 2.79
C ASP A 46 1.33 4.14 3.64
N ARG A 47 1.16 5.33 3.03
CA ARG A 47 1.19 6.62 3.74
C ARG A 47 2.39 6.75 4.66
N LEU A 48 3.56 6.39 4.16
CA LEU A 48 4.83 6.42 4.89
C LEU A 48 4.92 5.44 6.08
N LEU A 49 3.91 4.60 6.30
CA LEU A 49 3.86 3.70 7.47
C LEU A 49 5.03 2.71 7.49
N SER A 50 5.49 2.29 6.32
CA SER A 50 6.62 1.35 6.22
C SER A 50 7.98 1.99 6.51
N ILE A 51 8.09 3.32 6.58
CA ILE A 51 9.38 4.00 6.76
C ILE A 51 9.40 5.00 7.91
N VAL A 52 8.35 5.80 8.10
CA VAL A 52 8.38 6.92 9.06
C VAL A 52 8.51 6.48 10.53
N PRO A 53 7.79 5.47 11.04
CA PRO A 53 7.90 5.13 12.44
C PRO A 53 9.33 4.82 12.92
N PRO A 54 10.12 3.96 12.23
CA PRO A 54 11.51 3.72 12.64
C PRO A 54 12.44 4.90 12.36
N LEU A 55 12.14 5.73 11.34
CA LEU A 55 12.91 6.94 11.08
C LEU A 55 12.77 7.93 12.25
N LEU A 56 11.53 8.22 12.69
CA LEU A 56 11.30 9.09 13.84
C LEU A 56 11.90 8.51 15.13
N ALA A 57 11.88 7.19 15.29
CA ALA A 57 12.48 6.53 16.44
C ALA A 57 14.02 6.61 16.45
N SER A 58 14.66 6.78 15.30
CA SER A 58 16.12 6.87 15.16
C SER A 58 16.66 8.30 15.16
N MET A 59 15.77 9.30 15.04
CA MET A 59 16.17 10.71 14.98
C MET A 59 16.59 11.24 16.36
N ILE A 60 17.48 12.22 16.31
CA ILE A 60 17.92 12.98 17.48
C ILE A 60 17.45 14.44 17.37
N HIS A 61 17.14 15.08 18.51
CA HIS A 61 16.69 16.47 18.53
C HIS A 61 17.90 17.42 18.51
N GLU A 62 18.48 17.63 17.32
CA GLU A 62 19.65 18.52 17.13
C GLU A 62 19.38 19.74 16.25
N GLU A 63 18.12 19.97 15.87
CA GLU A 63 17.73 21.06 14.97
C GLU A 63 18.51 21.03 13.63
N LYS A 64 18.86 19.84 13.16
CA LYS A 64 19.59 19.57 11.91
C LYS A 64 18.79 18.67 11.03
N THR A 65 18.83 18.92 9.73
CA THR A 65 18.11 18.09 8.76
C THR A 65 18.70 16.70 8.69
N GLN A 66 17.95 15.70 9.11
CA GLN A 66 18.37 14.29 9.17
C GLN A 66 17.71 13.46 8.07
N ILE A 67 16.52 13.87 7.62
CA ILE A 67 15.76 13.15 6.60
C ILE A 67 15.37 14.10 5.49
N ILE A 68 15.63 13.69 4.24
CA ILE A 68 15.16 14.40 3.06
C ILE A 68 14.33 13.44 2.22
N LEU A 69 13.08 13.83 1.92
CA LEU A 69 12.20 13.11 1.01
C LEU A 69 12.06 13.91 -0.29
N LEU A 70 12.46 13.28 -1.40
CA LEU A 70 12.36 13.81 -2.75
C LEU A 70 11.14 13.24 -3.45
N GLY A 71 10.33 14.09 -4.07
CA GLY A 71 9.15 13.72 -4.84
C GLY A 71 8.63 14.88 -5.68
N HIS A 72 7.52 14.67 -6.36
CA HIS A 72 6.78 15.73 -7.03
C HIS A 72 5.83 16.42 -6.05
N LYS A 73 5.31 17.56 -6.42
CA LYS A 73 4.49 18.43 -5.56
C LYS A 73 3.33 17.69 -4.90
N GLU A 74 2.59 16.91 -5.68
CA GLU A 74 1.39 16.21 -5.22
C GLU A 74 1.73 15.15 -4.17
N GLU A 75 2.75 14.36 -4.43
CA GLU A 75 3.25 13.34 -3.50
C GLU A 75 3.82 13.97 -2.23
N LEU A 76 4.58 15.06 -2.36
CA LEU A 76 5.15 15.79 -1.22
C LEU A 76 4.08 16.38 -0.32
N LEU A 77 3.02 16.95 -0.89
CA LEU A 77 1.89 17.49 -0.12
C LEU A 77 1.14 16.37 0.61
N SER A 78 0.88 15.25 -0.05
CA SER A 78 0.24 14.08 0.56
C SER A 78 1.09 13.54 1.70
N SER A 79 2.38 13.32 1.45
CA SER A 79 3.32 12.79 2.45
C SER A 79 3.51 13.72 3.64
N SER A 80 3.55 15.04 3.42
CA SER A 80 3.63 16.01 4.51
C SER A 80 2.35 16.07 5.35
N PHE A 81 1.20 15.86 4.73
CA PHE A 81 -0.06 15.74 5.45
C PHE A 81 -0.06 14.49 6.33
N ASP A 82 0.37 13.34 5.79
CA ASP A 82 0.48 12.11 6.56
C ASP A 82 1.50 12.23 7.70
N MET A 83 2.63 12.93 7.45
CA MET A 83 3.66 13.16 8.45
C MET A 83 3.14 13.86 9.71
N ARG A 84 2.14 14.73 9.58
CA ARG A 84 1.53 15.41 10.75
C ARG A 84 0.92 14.43 11.74
N GLU A 85 0.35 13.34 11.26
CA GLU A 85 -0.24 12.29 12.11
C GLU A 85 0.84 11.56 12.92
N TYR A 86 1.98 11.23 12.29
CA TYR A 86 3.12 10.59 12.96
C TYR A 86 3.81 11.53 13.93
N ASN A 87 3.90 12.82 13.57
CA ASN A 87 4.62 13.84 14.33
C ASN A 87 3.80 14.47 15.45
N LYS A 88 2.59 14.00 15.70
CA LYS A 88 1.64 14.58 16.66
C LYS A 88 2.22 14.71 18.08
N TYR A 89 3.09 13.80 18.47
CA TYR A 89 3.69 13.74 19.81
C TYR A 89 5.21 13.96 19.81
N THR A 90 5.90 13.70 18.69
CA THR A 90 7.38 13.78 18.61
C THR A 90 7.91 15.20 18.44
N GLN A 91 7.11 16.11 17.92
CA GLN A 91 7.43 17.54 17.74
C GLN A 91 8.64 17.85 16.84
N TYR A 92 9.03 16.93 15.94
CA TYR A 92 10.05 17.22 14.95
C TYR A 92 9.58 18.31 13.98
N ARG A 93 10.49 19.19 13.57
CA ARG A 93 10.19 20.29 12.64
C ARG A 93 10.36 19.81 11.22
N PHE A 94 9.35 19.99 10.40
CA PHE A 94 9.43 19.66 8.98
C PHE A 94 8.78 20.73 8.10
N ILE A 95 9.31 20.89 6.90
CA ILE A 95 8.74 21.75 5.88
C ILE A 95 8.58 21.01 4.56
N THR A 96 7.68 21.56 3.71
CA THR A 96 7.47 21.09 2.34
C THR A 96 7.78 22.24 1.39
N SER A 97 8.72 22.02 0.48
CA SER A 97 9.21 22.99 -0.47
C SER A 97 9.16 22.47 -1.90
N TYR A 98 8.54 23.21 -2.80
CA TYR A 98 8.42 22.89 -4.22
C TYR A 98 8.42 24.17 -5.06
N PRO A 99 8.58 24.11 -6.39
CA PRO A 99 8.52 25.29 -7.23
C PRO A 99 7.22 26.08 -7.07
N GLY A 100 7.34 27.37 -6.77
CA GLY A 100 6.21 28.27 -6.51
C GLY A 100 5.94 28.58 -5.02
N THR A 101 6.64 27.95 -4.10
CA THR A 101 6.62 28.31 -2.68
C THR A 101 7.54 29.50 -2.37
N ASN A 102 7.33 30.18 -1.24
CA ASN A 102 8.12 31.35 -0.86
C ASN A 102 9.54 30.99 -0.43
N THR A 103 10.47 31.04 -1.37
CA THR A 103 11.88 30.65 -1.14
C THR A 103 12.54 31.42 0.00
N PHE A 104 12.16 32.66 0.27
CA PHE A 104 12.75 33.46 1.35
C PHE A 104 12.33 32.91 2.72
N GLU A 105 11.05 32.67 2.92
CA GLU A 105 10.54 32.09 4.18
C GLU A 105 11.07 30.66 4.40
N GLU A 106 11.18 29.88 3.33
CA GLU A 106 11.76 28.53 3.39
C GLU A 106 13.22 28.57 3.83
N CYS A 107 14.03 29.44 3.23
CA CYS A 107 15.44 29.62 3.61
C CYS A 107 15.59 30.03 5.08
N GLN A 108 14.74 30.94 5.55
CA GLN A 108 14.73 31.32 6.98
C GLN A 108 14.36 30.13 7.88
N THR A 109 13.34 29.36 7.51
CA THR A 109 12.89 28.21 8.28
C THR A 109 13.96 27.12 8.34
N ILE A 110 14.61 26.83 7.21
CA ILE A 110 15.72 25.86 7.15
C ILE A 110 16.89 26.33 8.00
N HIS A 111 17.23 27.61 7.92
CA HIS A 111 18.33 28.20 8.68
C HIS A 111 18.07 28.17 10.20
N ASN A 112 16.81 28.34 10.62
CA ASN A 112 16.38 28.22 12.03
C ASN A 112 16.37 26.75 12.53
N GLY A 113 16.66 25.81 11.63
CA GLY A 113 16.76 24.38 11.91
C GLY A 113 15.43 23.66 11.66
N ILE A 114 15.51 22.63 10.84
CA ILE A 114 14.46 21.64 10.59
C ILE A 114 15.04 20.24 10.69
N ASP A 115 14.21 19.28 11.01
CA ASP A 115 14.61 17.88 11.16
C ASP A 115 14.34 17.08 9.87
N ILE A 116 13.24 17.40 9.16
CA ILE A 116 12.79 16.69 7.97
C ILE A 116 12.44 17.69 6.86
N LEU A 117 12.96 17.42 5.65
CA LEU A 117 12.66 18.23 4.46
C LEU A 117 11.93 17.39 3.40
N PHE A 118 10.73 17.81 3.04
CA PHE A 118 10.02 17.33 1.85
C PHE A 118 10.28 18.29 0.71
N THR A 119 10.92 17.86 -0.39
CA THR A 119 11.29 18.81 -1.45
C THR A 119 11.45 18.15 -2.82
N THR A 120 11.44 18.96 -3.88
CA THR A 120 11.78 18.51 -5.22
C THR A 120 13.31 18.47 -5.41
N PRO A 121 13.83 17.64 -6.34
CA PRO A 121 15.27 17.63 -6.64
C PRO A 121 15.85 19.01 -6.94
N THR A 122 15.17 19.76 -7.79
CA THR A 122 15.59 21.11 -8.22
C THR A 122 15.73 22.08 -7.03
N LYS A 123 14.73 22.09 -6.13
CA LYS A 123 14.77 22.94 -4.93
C LYS A 123 15.87 22.53 -3.96
N LEU A 124 16.07 21.23 -3.75
CA LEU A 124 17.15 20.76 -2.88
C LEU A 124 18.52 21.16 -3.41
N LEU A 125 18.73 21.01 -4.72
CA LEU A 125 20.00 21.42 -5.34
C LEU A 125 20.22 22.93 -5.22
N GLU A 126 19.16 23.74 -5.34
CA GLU A 126 19.21 25.18 -5.10
C GLU A 126 19.66 25.49 -3.66
N TYR A 127 19.09 24.82 -2.65
CA TYR A 127 19.45 25.03 -1.24
C TYR A 127 20.89 24.62 -0.94
N ILE A 128 21.37 23.53 -1.53
CA ILE A 128 22.77 23.07 -1.40
C ILE A 128 23.72 24.11 -2.02
N ARG A 129 23.45 24.56 -3.25
CA ARG A 129 24.29 25.55 -3.95
C ARG A 129 24.34 26.89 -3.23
N ARG A 130 23.23 27.32 -2.63
CA ARG A 130 23.13 28.53 -1.81
C ARG A 130 23.64 28.36 -0.39
N LYS A 131 24.06 27.15 0.01
CA LYS A 131 24.49 26.81 1.37
C LYS A 131 23.44 27.14 2.44
N VAL A 132 22.15 26.96 2.10
CA VAL A 132 21.02 27.15 3.01
C VAL A 132 20.85 25.94 3.91
N ILE A 133 21.11 24.75 3.38
CA ILE A 133 21.01 23.48 4.11
C ILE A 133 22.38 22.88 4.37
N ASP A 134 22.58 22.40 5.60
CA ASP A 134 23.74 21.61 5.97
C ASP A 134 23.40 20.11 5.78
N THR A 135 24.01 19.49 4.79
CA THR A 135 23.78 18.09 4.44
C THR A 135 24.57 17.08 5.27
N ASN A 136 25.50 17.53 6.12
CA ASN A 136 26.38 16.63 6.90
C ASN A 136 25.63 15.75 7.90
N PHE A 137 24.41 16.12 8.26
CA PHE A 137 23.58 15.38 9.23
C PHE A 137 22.52 14.51 8.58
N VAL A 138 22.44 14.51 7.24
CA VAL A 138 21.41 13.74 6.50
C VAL A 138 21.74 12.26 6.57
N SER A 139 20.94 11.52 7.33
CA SER A 139 21.04 10.08 7.48
C SER A 139 20.28 9.31 6.42
N TYR A 140 19.19 9.90 5.90
CA TYR A 140 18.32 9.25 4.91
C TYR A 140 17.91 10.19 3.79
N LEU A 141 18.11 9.71 2.56
CA LEU A 141 17.60 10.32 1.34
C LEU A 141 16.56 9.40 0.71
N ILE A 142 15.29 9.83 0.72
CA ILE A 142 14.13 9.04 0.28
C ILE A 142 13.67 9.55 -1.06
N TYR A 143 13.42 8.65 -2.01
CA TYR A 143 12.93 8.96 -3.35
C TYR A 143 11.54 8.40 -3.52
N GLN A 144 10.53 9.25 -3.48
CA GLN A 144 9.14 8.87 -3.64
C GLN A 144 8.76 8.84 -5.12
N GLU A 145 8.13 7.74 -5.57
CA GLU A 145 7.68 7.52 -6.96
C GLU A 145 8.72 7.93 -8.02
N SER A 146 9.94 7.45 -7.82
CA SER A 146 11.12 7.91 -8.58
C SER A 146 11.08 7.64 -10.09
N ASN A 147 10.16 6.78 -10.56
CA ASN A 147 9.90 6.58 -11.99
C ASN A 147 9.33 7.83 -12.68
N GLN A 148 8.75 8.74 -11.92
CA GLN A 148 8.18 9.99 -12.44
C GLN A 148 9.25 11.07 -12.69
N PHE A 149 10.43 10.94 -12.08
CA PHE A 149 11.50 11.91 -12.27
C PHE A 149 11.97 11.97 -13.73
N SER A 150 12.05 13.18 -14.26
CA SER A 150 12.61 13.46 -15.57
C SER A 150 14.13 13.16 -15.61
N ASN A 151 14.68 13.02 -16.81
CA ASN A 151 16.13 12.83 -16.97
C ASN A 151 16.96 13.99 -16.40
N GLU A 152 16.40 15.19 -16.35
CA GLU A 152 17.04 16.36 -15.75
C GLU A 152 17.08 16.24 -14.23
N GLU A 153 15.95 15.92 -13.60
CA GLU A 153 15.87 15.67 -12.15
C GLU A 153 16.77 14.51 -11.71
N ILE A 154 16.90 13.46 -12.53
CA ILE A 154 17.86 12.38 -12.26
C ILE A 154 19.31 12.88 -12.26
N ARG A 155 19.66 13.81 -13.17
CA ARG A 155 21.02 14.43 -13.14
C ARG A 155 21.21 15.28 -11.90
N GLU A 156 20.20 16.06 -11.50
CA GLU A 156 20.20 16.83 -10.26
C GLU A 156 20.38 15.95 -9.04
N ILE A 157 19.65 14.81 -8.96
CA ILE A 157 19.76 13.83 -7.88
C ILE A 157 21.19 13.24 -7.82
N LYS A 158 21.78 12.93 -8.97
CA LYS A 158 23.18 12.46 -9.02
C LYS A 158 24.17 13.51 -8.51
N GLU A 159 23.89 14.79 -8.73
CA GLU A 159 24.67 15.89 -8.17
C GLU A 159 24.43 16.02 -6.66
N ILE A 160 23.18 16.00 -6.21
CA ILE A 160 22.79 16.03 -4.80
C ILE A 160 23.49 14.94 -4.01
N LYS A 161 23.55 13.72 -4.54
CA LYS A 161 24.23 12.59 -3.88
C LYS A 161 25.71 12.84 -3.55
N LYS A 162 26.39 13.67 -4.35
CA LYS A 162 27.81 14.01 -4.09
C LYS A 162 27.99 14.90 -2.85
N HIS A 163 26.93 15.55 -2.41
CA HIS A 163 26.91 16.41 -1.23
C HIS A 163 26.38 15.73 0.02
N MET A 164 25.91 14.47 -0.09
CA MET A 164 25.43 13.70 1.06
C MET A 164 26.59 12.98 1.76
N PRO A 165 26.46 12.69 3.05
CA PRO A 165 27.40 11.83 3.78
C PRO A 165 27.56 10.46 3.10
N LEU A 166 28.71 9.84 3.25
CA LEU A 166 29.00 8.52 2.66
C LEU A 166 28.11 7.41 3.25
N ASP A 167 27.67 7.58 4.48
CA ASP A 167 26.80 6.67 5.21
C ASP A 167 25.31 7.03 5.09
N CYS A 168 24.98 8.07 4.32
CA CYS A 168 23.59 8.42 4.04
C CYS A 168 22.89 7.29 3.28
N ALA A 169 21.88 6.69 3.91
CA ALA A 169 21.10 5.61 3.31
C ALA A 169 20.09 6.14 2.29
N SER A 170 19.95 5.42 1.18
CA SER A 170 18.97 5.71 0.12
C SER A 170 17.78 4.77 0.18
N ILE A 171 16.57 5.31 0.24
CA ILE A 171 15.32 4.54 0.22
C ILE A 171 14.52 4.92 -1.02
N LEU A 172 14.30 3.95 -1.93
CA LEU A 172 13.37 4.14 -3.04
C LEU A 172 11.99 3.67 -2.57
N TYR A 173 11.03 4.58 -2.53
CA TYR A 173 9.70 4.39 -1.95
C TYR A 173 8.62 4.64 -3.00
N GLY A 174 7.82 3.62 -3.31
CA GLY A 174 6.74 3.69 -4.30
C GLY A 174 6.55 2.40 -5.07
N LEU A 175 5.70 2.42 -6.10
CA LEU A 175 5.41 1.23 -6.91
C LEU A 175 6.49 0.94 -7.94
N ASN A 176 7.00 1.97 -8.56
CA ASN A 176 8.00 1.88 -9.62
C ASN A 176 9.17 2.82 -9.35
N HIS A 177 10.35 2.44 -9.83
CA HIS A 177 11.56 3.19 -9.54
C HIS A 177 12.41 3.38 -10.79
N HIS A 178 12.98 4.58 -10.93
CA HIS A 178 13.89 4.87 -12.04
C HIS A 178 15.14 3.98 -11.95
N LYS A 179 15.52 3.38 -13.09
CA LYS A 179 16.62 2.41 -13.17
C LYS A 179 17.94 2.97 -12.63
N ASP A 180 18.27 4.22 -12.96
CA ASP A 180 19.53 4.87 -12.56
C ASP A 180 19.65 5.14 -11.05
N LEU A 181 18.56 5.05 -10.30
CA LEU A 181 18.55 5.21 -8.84
C LEU A 181 18.65 3.87 -8.10
N LYS A 182 18.45 2.76 -8.81
CA LYS A 182 18.56 1.40 -8.25
C LYS A 182 20.01 0.93 -8.08
N ASP A 183 20.96 1.60 -8.74
CA ASP A 183 22.36 1.21 -8.72
C ASP A 183 22.90 1.16 -7.28
N ASN A 184 23.58 0.05 -6.95
CA ASN A 184 24.14 -0.25 -5.64
C ASN A 184 23.14 -0.51 -4.50
N ILE A 185 21.83 -0.69 -4.80
CA ILE A 185 20.84 -1.12 -3.82
C ILE A 185 20.48 -2.59 -4.07
N ASN A 186 20.96 -3.46 -3.19
CA ASN A 186 20.81 -4.92 -3.36
C ASN A 186 19.54 -5.48 -2.69
N THR A 187 18.90 -4.71 -1.80
CA THR A 187 17.74 -5.16 -1.06
C THR A 187 16.48 -4.56 -1.63
N THR A 188 15.54 -5.41 -2.08
CA THR A 188 14.22 -4.98 -2.53
C THR A 188 13.15 -5.66 -1.68
N LEU A 189 12.27 -4.86 -1.11
CA LEU A 189 11.09 -5.32 -0.39
C LEU A 189 9.86 -5.08 -1.26
N HIS A 190 8.92 -6.01 -1.23
CA HIS A 190 7.64 -5.87 -1.90
C HIS A 190 6.52 -5.96 -0.86
N GLU A 191 5.63 -4.98 -0.85
CA GLU A 191 4.43 -5.02 0.00
C GLU A 191 3.58 -6.24 -0.30
N TYR A 192 3.53 -6.58 -1.58
CA TYR A 192 2.86 -7.78 -2.03
C TYR A 192 3.82 -8.98 -1.98
N GLN A 193 3.77 -9.71 -0.89
CA GLN A 193 4.08 -11.14 -0.91
C GLN A 193 2.76 -11.85 -1.11
N ALA A 194 2.57 -12.37 -2.32
CA ALA A 194 1.42 -13.20 -2.63
C ALA A 194 1.17 -14.16 -1.47
N THR A 195 -0.05 -14.12 -0.94
CA THR A 195 -0.51 -15.17 -0.02
C THR A 195 -0.26 -16.48 -0.73
N SER A 196 0.43 -17.41 -0.10
CA SER A 196 0.99 -18.61 -0.73
C SER A 196 -0.02 -19.53 -1.42
N HIS A 197 -1.31 -19.18 -1.44
CA HIS A 197 -2.41 -20.02 -1.93
C HIS A 197 -3.62 -19.24 -2.49
N CYS A 198 -3.48 -17.99 -2.96
CA CYS A 198 -4.62 -17.26 -3.51
C CYS A 198 -4.86 -17.63 -4.97
N THR A 199 -6.08 -18.03 -5.33
CA THR A 199 -6.51 -18.17 -6.72
C THR A 199 -7.28 -16.94 -7.15
N HIS A 200 -6.94 -16.40 -8.32
CA HIS A 200 -7.53 -15.19 -8.87
C HIS A 200 -8.49 -15.55 -10.00
N PHE A 201 -9.70 -15.01 -9.94
CA PHE A 201 -10.76 -15.28 -10.91
C PHE A 201 -11.17 -13.99 -11.60
N ILE A 202 -11.18 -14.00 -12.94
CA ILE A 202 -11.85 -12.96 -13.74
C ILE A 202 -13.23 -13.51 -14.09
N THR A 203 -14.29 -12.84 -13.70
CA THR A 203 -15.66 -13.34 -13.88
C THR A 203 -16.62 -12.23 -14.32
N GLU A 204 -17.61 -12.61 -15.11
CA GLU A 204 -18.71 -11.72 -15.53
C GLU A 204 -19.82 -11.63 -14.47
N ASP A 205 -19.96 -12.64 -13.61
CA ASP A 205 -20.94 -12.68 -12.53
C ASP A 205 -20.23 -12.70 -11.17
N ALA A 206 -20.60 -11.76 -10.30
CA ALA A 206 -20.08 -11.69 -8.95
C ALA A 206 -20.83 -12.66 -8.03
N TYR A 207 -20.09 -13.52 -7.37
CA TYR A 207 -20.61 -14.47 -6.38
C TYR A 207 -20.65 -13.84 -5.01
N PHE A 208 -21.84 -13.77 -4.44
CA PHE A 208 -22.06 -13.24 -3.10
C PHE A 208 -22.67 -14.34 -2.21
N ASN A 209 -21.95 -14.72 -1.18
CA ASN A 209 -22.46 -15.59 -0.14
C ASN A 209 -22.47 -14.84 1.18
N SER A 210 -23.66 -14.60 1.75
CA SER A 210 -23.83 -13.85 2.99
C SER A 210 -23.34 -14.60 4.24
N GLU A 211 -23.11 -15.90 4.15
CA GLU A 211 -22.67 -16.73 5.28
C GLU A 211 -21.16 -16.72 5.50
N ASN A 212 -20.39 -16.40 4.46
CA ASN A 212 -18.93 -16.37 4.52
C ASN A 212 -18.40 -14.94 4.74
N LYS A 213 -17.23 -14.83 5.37
CA LYS A 213 -16.49 -13.57 5.46
C LYS A 213 -16.05 -13.12 4.07
N GLN A 214 -16.71 -12.08 3.55
CA GLN A 214 -16.41 -11.53 2.23
C GLN A 214 -16.21 -10.04 2.28
N VAL A 215 -15.24 -9.55 1.52
CA VAL A 215 -15.00 -8.12 1.33
C VAL A 215 -15.23 -7.76 -0.13
N ILE A 216 -16.04 -6.74 -0.38
CA ILE A 216 -16.26 -6.18 -1.70
C ILE A 216 -15.57 -4.82 -1.77
N PHE A 217 -14.60 -4.67 -2.65
CA PHE A 217 -14.03 -3.37 -2.99
C PHE A 217 -14.73 -2.78 -4.20
N VAL A 218 -15.13 -1.51 -4.08
CA VAL A 218 -15.82 -0.74 -5.11
C VAL A 218 -15.15 0.61 -5.32
N GLN A 219 -15.25 1.18 -6.52
CA GLN A 219 -14.50 2.38 -6.89
C GLN A 219 -15.01 3.68 -6.23
N SER A 220 -16.30 3.81 -5.98
CA SER A 220 -16.89 5.08 -5.53
C SER A 220 -17.84 4.93 -4.35
N TYR A 221 -18.16 6.07 -3.72
CA TYR A 221 -19.16 6.13 -2.66
C TYR A 221 -20.56 5.75 -3.15
N GLU A 222 -20.92 6.17 -4.34
CA GLU A 222 -22.19 5.83 -4.97
C GLU A 222 -22.30 4.32 -5.19
N ALA A 223 -21.21 3.66 -5.57
CA ALA A 223 -21.15 2.21 -5.67
C ALA A 223 -21.31 1.54 -4.31
N VAL A 224 -20.73 2.09 -3.23
CA VAL A 224 -20.97 1.59 -1.86
C VAL A 224 -22.45 1.61 -1.54
N LEU A 225 -23.14 2.73 -1.75
CA LEU A 225 -24.57 2.87 -1.46
C LEU A 225 -25.44 1.92 -2.31
N TYR A 226 -25.09 1.77 -3.59
CA TYR A 226 -25.80 0.84 -4.49
C TYR A 226 -25.69 -0.60 -3.99
N TYR A 227 -24.47 -1.08 -3.70
CA TYR A 227 -24.26 -2.45 -3.25
C TYR A 227 -24.71 -2.68 -1.82
N GLN A 228 -24.64 -1.68 -0.94
CA GLN A 228 -25.22 -1.72 0.39
C GLN A 228 -26.72 -2.05 0.33
N LYS A 229 -27.47 -1.33 -0.50
CA LYS A 229 -28.89 -1.56 -0.70
C LYS A 229 -29.16 -2.91 -1.36
N LYS A 230 -28.35 -3.27 -2.36
CA LYS A 230 -28.52 -4.53 -3.12
C LYS A 230 -28.35 -5.76 -2.23
N PHE A 231 -27.37 -5.74 -1.32
CA PHE A 231 -27.05 -6.89 -0.45
C PHE A 231 -27.62 -6.74 0.97
N ASN A 232 -28.30 -5.67 1.25
CA ASN A 232 -28.89 -5.38 2.57
C ASN A 232 -27.89 -5.56 3.73
N THR A 233 -26.65 -5.05 3.57
CA THR A 233 -25.62 -5.09 4.61
C THR A 233 -25.46 -3.75 5.31
N GLU A 234 -25.22 -3.78 6.62
CA GLU A 234 -24.89 -2.58 7.42
C GLU A 234 -23.36 -2.35 7.50
N LEU A 235 -22.58 -3.35 7.11
CA LEU A 235 -21.12 -3.29 7.18
C LEU A 235 -20.58 -2.58 5.93
N VAL A 236 -20.42 -1.26 6.00
CA VAL A 236 -19.86 -0.45 4.91
C VAL A 236 -18.78 0.48 5.44
N ILE A 237 -17.70 0.65 4.67
CA ILE A 237 -16.63 1.61 4.96
C ILE A 237 -16.39 2.48 3.73
N HIS A 238 -16.46 3.80 3.91
CA HIS A 238 -16.24 4.77 2.86
C HIS A 238 -15.51 6.01 3.35
N GLN A 239 -14.97 6.82 2.43
CA GLN A 239 -14.12 7.98 2.71
C GLN A 239 -14.75 9.10 3.53
N PHE A 240 -16.09 9.20 3.57
CA PHE A 240 -16.78 10.22 4.35
C PHE A 240 -17.03 9.82 5.81
N MET A 241 -16.66 8.61 6.21
CA MET A 241 -16.76 8.17 7.60
C MET A 241 -15.53 8.64 8.38
N ASN A 242 -15.74 9.02 9.65
CA ASN A 242 -14.63 9.25 10.56
C ASN A 242 -13.91 7.93 10.87
N ARG A 243 -12.63 8.03 11.22
CA ARG A 243 -11.77 6.85 11.46
C ARG A 243 -12.29 5.94 12.58
N ALA A 244 -12.83 6.50 13.64
CA ALA A 244 -13.36 5.70 14.76
C ALA A 244 -14.51 4.79 14.29
N SER A 245 -15.39 5.30 13.44
CA SER A 245 -16.48 4.51 12.83
C SER A 245 -15.95 3.44 11.87
N GLN A 246 -14.98 3.78 11.02
CA GLN A 246 -14.34 2.81 10.12
C GLN A 246 -13.68 1.68 10.93
N TYR A 247 -12.96 2.03 12.00
CA TYR A 247 -12.30 1.06 12.88
C TYR A 247 -13.31 0.15 13.60
N ARG A 248 -14.41 0.70 14.11
CA ARG A 248 -15.46 -0.08 14.76
C ARG A 248 -16.07 -1.11 13.81
N ILE A 249 -16.39 -0.72 12.58
CA ILE A 249 -16.95 -1.63 11.56
C ILE A 249 -15.92 -2.69 11.16
N MET A 250 -14.67 -2.29 10.95
CA MET A 250 -13.59 -3.22 10.66
C MET A 250 -13.41 -4.27 11.77
N HIS A 251 -13.43 -3.83 13.03
CA HIS A 251 -13.32 -4.73 14.19
C HIS A 251 -14.53 -5.67 14.28
N GLU A 252 -15.74 -5.16 14.06
CA GLU A 252 -16.96 -5.96 14.03
C GLU A 252 -16.90 -7.02 12.93
N PHE A 253 -16.53 -6.65 11.71
CA PHE A 253 -16.35 -7.56 10.60
C PHE A 253 -15.28 -8.64 10.89
N ASN A 254 -14.12 -8.24 11.39
CA ASN A 254 -13.06 -9.19 11.72
C ASN A 254 -13.49 -10.20 12.79
N LYS A 255 -14.37 -9.78 13.72
CA LYS A 255 -14.89 -10.65 14.80
C LYS A 255 -16.05 -11.54 14.36
N LYS A 256 -17.06 -10.96 13.71
CA LYS A 256 -18.33 -11.65 13.41
C LYS A 256 -18.40 -12.24 12.00
N GLY A 257 -17.63 -11.67 11.05
CA GLY A 257 -17.76 -12.00 9.63
C GLY A 257 -18.91 -11.25 8.96
N GLY A 258 -19.42 -11.80 7.87
CA GLY A 258 -20.46 -11.23 7.03
C GLY A 258 -19.91 -10.60 5.77
N LEU A 259 -20.72 -9.76 5.11
CA LEU A 259 -20.39 -9.06 3.88
C LEU A 259 -20.02 -7.60 4.18
N LEU A 260 -18.76 -7.24 3.97
CA LEU A 260 -18.27 -5.88 4.13
C LEU A 260 -18.08 -5.22 2.76
N ILE A 261 -18.60 -4.02 2.56
CA ILE A 261 -18.38 -3.22 1.36
C ILE A 261 -17.44 -2.06 1.68
N VAL A 262 -16.41 -1.88 0.87
CA VAL A 262 -15.37 -0.89 1.08
C VAL A 262 -15.16 -0.07 -0.18
N SER A 263 -15.17 1.26 -0.07
CA SER A 263 -14.72 2.11 -1.18
C SER A 263 -13.20 2.08 -1.30
N ASP A 264 -12.68 2.16 -2.53
CA ASP A 264 -11.25 2.13 -2.82
C ASP A 264 -10.46 3.16 -1.97
N ILE A 265 -10.94 4.39 -1.92
CA ILE A 265 -10.30 5.46 -1.14
C ILE A 265 -10.23 5.13 0.36
N ALA A 266 -11.25 4.47 0.91
CA ALA A 266 -11.30 4.13 2.33
C ALA A 266 -10.48 2.87 2.67
N SER A 267 -10.07 2.08 1.68
CA SER A 267 -9.30 0.84 1.91
C SER A 267 -7.93 1.06 2.56
N ARG A 268 -7.39 2.26 2.44
CA ARG A 268 -6.00 2.64 2.78
C ARG A 268 -5.52 2.29 4.19
N TYR A 269 -6.45 2.15 5.14
CA TYR A 269 -6.09 1.94 6.56
C TYR A 269 -6.65 0.65 7.13
N LEU A 270 -7.19 -0.20 6.27
CA LEU A 270 -7.88 -1.38 6.73
C LEU A 270 -6.91 -2.54 6.94
N SER A 271 -7.14 -3.29 7.99
CA SER A 271 -6.53 -4.61 8.20
C SER A 271 -7.65 -5.62 8.37
N LEU A 272 -8.08 -6.17 7.24
CA LEU A 272 -9.18 -7.10 7.15
C LEU A 272 -8.68 -8.54 7.18
N CYS A 273 -9.54 -9.46 7.63
CA CYS A 273 -9.24 -10.89 7.61
C CYS A 273 -10.43 -11.64 7.00
N CYS A 274 -10.28 -12.13 5.77
CA CYS A 274 -11.30 -12.95 5.11
C CYS A 274 -10.66 -13.86 4.07
N GLU A 275 -11.40 -14.90 3.67
CA GLU A 275 -10.97 -15.86 2.66
C GLU A 275 -11.33 -15.43 1.24
N THR A 276 -12.38 -14.63 1.08
CA THR A 276 -12.89 -14.23 -0.22
C THR A 276 -12.93 -12.72 -0.36
N VAL A 277 -12.32 -12.24 -1.44
CA VAL A 277 -12.32 -10.82 -1.83
C VAL A 277 -12.94 -10.66 -3.21
N ILE A 278 -13.79 -9.66 -3.36
CA ILE A 278 -14.46 -9.34 -4.63
C ILE A 278 -14.08 -7.91 -5.00
N HIS A 279 -13.60 -7.74 -6.21
CA HIS A 279 -13.23 -6.44 -6.77
C HIS A 279 -14.18 -6.09 -7.90
N ILE A 280 -14.88 -4.97 -7.78
CA ILE A 280 -15.87 -4.53 -8.77
C ILE A 280 -15.38 -3.26 -9.45
N GLY A 281 -15.27 -3.30 -10.77
CA GLY A 281 -14.89 -2.16 -11.61
C GLY A 281 -13.40 -1.82 -11.55
N VAL A 282 -12.55 -2.68 -10.99
CA VAL A 282 -11.11 -2.46 -10.94
C VAL A 282 -10.50 -2.66 -12.33
N ASN A 283 -9.88 -1.61 -12.86
CA ASN A 283 -9.28 -1.61 -14.20
C ASN A 283 -7.76 -1.40 -14.18
N ASP A 284 -7.18 -1.24 -13.00
CA ASP A 284 -5.75 -1.05 -12.79
C ASP A 284 -5.20 -2.16 -11.90
N LEU A 285 -4.12 -2.78 -12.37
CA LEU A 285 -3.41 -3.83 -11.66
C LEU A 285 -2.90 -3.38 -10.28
N TYR A 286 -2.43 -2.15 -10.17
CA TYR A 286 -1.94 -1.61 -8.91
C TYR A 286 -3.07 -1.44 -7.89
N GLN A 287 -4.22 -0.94 -8.31
CA GLN A 287 -5.42 -0.85 -7.48
C GLN A 287 -5.85 -2.24 -7.00
N TYR A 288 -5.86 -3.24 -7.89
CA TYR A 288 -6.15 -4.62 -7.55
C TYR A 288 -5.20 -5.18 -6.49
N MET A 289 -3.90 -5.06 -6.73
CA MET A 289 -2.87 -5.53 -5.82
C MET A 289 -2.98 -4.86 -4.46
N SER A 290 -3.24 -3.58 -4.46
CA SER A 290 -3.41 -2.80 -3.25
C SER A 290 -4.58 -3.26 -2.39
N HIS A 291 -5.73 -3.58 -2.97
CA HIS A 291 -6.84 -4.14 -2.20
C HIS A 291 -6.44 -5.44 -1.49
N LEU A 292 -5.67 -6.30 -2.15
CA LEU A 292 -5.21 -7.57 -1.57
C LEU A 292 -4.24 -7.37 -0.40
N THR A 293 -3.45 -6.28 -0.38
CA THR A 293 -2.52 -6.01 0.72
C THR A 293 -3.22 -5.72 2.05
N HIS A 294 -4.45 -5.22 1.98
CA HIS A 294 -5.25 -4.87 3.15
C HIS A 294 -6.04 -6.06 3.72
N VAL A 295 -5.98 -7.21 3.07
CA VAL A 295 -6.75 -8.39 3.47
C VAL A 295 -5.82 -9.58 3.74
N LYS A 296 -5.94 -10.19 4.91
CA LYS A 296 -5.19 -11.38 5.31
C LYS A 296 -6.03 -12.63 5.11
N GLY A 297 -5.37 -13.73 4.73
CA GLY A 297 -6.02 -15.04 4.63
C GLY A 297 -6.82 -15.24 3.34
N VAL A 298 -6.61 -14.41 2.31
CA VAL A 298 -7.32 -14.53 1.02
C VAL A 298 -6.93 -15.83 0.33
N ILE A 299 -7.95 -16.67 0.07
CA ILE A 299 -7.83 -17.90 -0.70
C ILE A 299 -8.40 -17.67 -2.12
N HIS A 300 -9.47 -16.88 -2.23
CA HIS A 300 -10.15 -16.59 -3.48
C HIS A 300 -10.30 -15.09 -3.70
N SER A 301 -9.87 -14.63 -4.87
CA SER A 301 -10.02 -13.24 -5.28
C SER A 301 -10.75 -13.17 -6.62
N TYR A 302 -11.91 -12.54 -6.62
CA TYR A 302 -12.76 -12.38 -7.81
C TYR A 302 -12.67 -10.96 -8.34
N ILE A 303 -12.46 -10.84 -9.63
CA ILE A 303 -12.44 -9.56 -10.35
C ILE A 303 -13.64 -9.52 -11.27
N TYR A 304 -14.50 -8.56 -11.04
CA TYR A 304 -15.76 -8.37 -11.77
C TYR A 304 -15.78 -6.99 -12.43
N ASP A 305 -16.41 -6.91 -13.61
CA ASP A 305 -16.54 -5.66 -14.39
C ASP A 305 -15.17 -4.97 -14.60
N THR A 306 -14.25 -5.70 -15.22
CA THR A 306 -12.87 -5.23 -15.44
C THR A 306 -12.47 -5.31 -16.91
N ASN A 307 -11.60 -4.38 -17.32
CA ASN A 307 -10.90 -4.43 -18.60
C ASN A 307 -9.54 -5.16 -18.51
N MET A 308 -9.16 -5.63 -17.32
CA MET A 308 -7.90 -6.35 -17.13
C MET A 308 -7.96 -7.74 -17.75
N THR A 309 -6.88 -8.13 -18.40
CA THR A 309 -6.75 -9.44 -19.04
C THR A 309 -5.96 -10.40 -18.13
N GLU A 310 -6.22 -11.70 -18.33
CA GLU A 310 -5.48 -12.78 -17.66
C GLU A 310 -3.96 -12.63 -17.88
N LYS A 311 -3.54 -12.21 -19.08
CA LYS A 311 -2.14 -11.98 -19.41
C LYS A 311 -1.51 -10.88 -18.54
N GLN A 312 -2.22 -9.78 -18.32
CA GLN A 312 -1.74 -8.69 -17.46
C GLN A 312 -1.60 -9.15 -16.00
N LEU A 313 -2.57 -9.90 -15.49
CA LEU A 313 -2.50 -10.45 -14.14
C LEU A 313 -1.36 -11.46 -13.98
N LYS A 314 -1.17 -12.36 -14.91
CA LYS A 314 -0.07 -13.35 -14.91
C LYS A 314 1.33 -12.73 -14.96
N THR A 315 1.49 -11.51 -15.46
CA THR A 315 2.80 -10.84 -15.45
C THR A 315 3.29 -10.47 -14.04
N VAL A 316 2.37 -10.29 -13.10
CA VAL A 316 2.67 -9.81 -11.75
C VAL A 316 2.34 -10.87 -10.69
N LEU A 317 1.28 -11.64 -10.91
CA LEU A 317 0.85 -12.68 -9.99
C LEU A 317 1.60 -13.98 -10.26
N LYS A 318 2.24 -14.53 -9.23
CA LYS A 318 2.87 -15.86 -9.28
C LYS A 318 1.87 -17.01 -9.07
N HIS A 319 0.58 -16.69 -8.98
CA HIS A 319 -0.50 -17.61 -8.61
C HIS A 319 -1.44 -17.89 -9.78
N PRO A 320 -2.25 -18.95 -9.71
CA PRO A 320 -3.22 -19.27 -10.73
C PRO A 320 -4.18 -18.10 -10.99
N VAL A 321 -4.34 -17.75 -12.27
CA VAL A 321 -5.35 -16.81 -12.75
C VAL A 321 -6.27 -17.57 -13.69
N ILE A 322 -7.56 -17.61 -13.38
CA ILE A 322 -8.60 -18.35 -14.08
C ILE A 322 -9.64 -17.36 -14.61
N THR A 323 -9.92 -17.43 -15.90
CA THR A 323 -11.03 -16.68 -16.48
C THR A 323 -12.25 -17.57 -16.56
N ILE A 324 -13.37 -17.16 -15.97
CA ILE A 324 -14.63 -17.89 -15.94
C ILE A 324 -15.65 -17.13 -16.80
N SER A 325 -16.06 -17.72 -17.93
CA SER A 325 -17.17 -17.19 -18.72
C SER A 325 -18.51 -17.62 -18.14
N LYS A 326 -19.54 -16.82 -18.38
CA LYS A 326 -20.91 -17.11 -17.92
C LYS A 326 -21.47 -18.39 -18.52
N GLU A 327 -21.09 -18.72 -19.74
CA GLU A 327 -21.51 -19.94 -20.44
C GLU A 327 -20.81 -21.17 -19.88
N ASP A 328 -19.50 -21.09 -19.64
CA ASP A 328 -18.70 -22.18 -19.05
C ASP A 328 -19.15 -22.47 -17.64
N TYR A 329 -19.53 -21.46 -16.89
CA TYR A 329 -20.02 -21.61 -15.53
C TYR A 329 -21.31 -22.47 -15.50
N LYS A 330 -22.35 -22.09 -16.27
CA LYS A 330 -23.63 -22.82 -16.32
C LYS A 330 -23.47 -24.24 -16.83
N LYS A 331 -22.63 -24.45 -17.83
CA LYS A 331 -22.42 -25.75 -18.47
C LYS A 331 -21.61 -26.69 -17.56
N ASN A 332 -20.60 -26.18 -16.90
CA ASN A 332 -19.76 -26.96 -16.01
C ASN A 332 -20.44 -27.27 -14.68
N GLN A 333 -21.32 -26.40 -14.20
CA GLN A 333 -22.09 -26.60 -12.97
C GLN A 333 -22.96 -27.87 -13.02
N HIS A 334 -23.68 -28.07 -14.11
CA HIS A 334 -24.55 -29.23 -14.28
C HIS A 334 -23.76 -30.54 -14.47
N LEU A 335 -22.74 -30.48 -15.29
CA LEU A 335 -21.89 -31.67 -15.62
C LEU A 335 -21.10 -32.13 -14.37
N LEU A 336 -20.65 -31.20 -13.57
CA LEU A 336 -19.90 -31.43 -12.35
C LEU A 336 -20.76 -32.08 -11.27
N TYR A 337 -21.97 -31.56 -11.07
CA TYR A 337 -22.94 -32.07 -10.08
C TYR A 337 -23.31 -33.56 -10.39
N GLU A 338 -23.55 -33.85 -11.65
CA GLU A 338 -23.81 -35.22 -12.10
C GLU A 338 -22.61 -36.14 -11.92
N THR A 339 -21.40 -35.65 -12.16
CA THR A 339 -20.17 -36.46 -12.10
C THR A 339 -19.81 -36.79 -10.65
N ILE A 340 -19.96 -35.84 -9.73
CA ILE A 340 -19.68 -36.07 -8.29
C ILE A 340 -20.70 -37.01 -7.67
N ASN A 341 -21.98 -36.83 -7.99
CA ASN A 341 -23.03 -37.73 -7.48
C ASN A 341 -22.90 -39.16 -7.99
N LYS A 342 -22.30 -39.36 -9.18
CA LYS A 342 -22.09 -40.71 -9.75
C LYS A 342 -20.80 -41.35 -9.28
N ASN A 343 -19.77 -40.60 -8.95
CA ASN A 343 -18.47 -41.12 -8.53
C ASN A 343 -17.67 -40.10 -7.67
N PRO A 344 -17.78 -40.14 -6.34
CA PRO A 344 -17.06 -39.23 -5.45
C PRO A 344 -15.52 -39.28 -5.58
N ASP A 345 -14.97 -40.41 -6.00
CA ASP A 345 -13.52 -40.61 -6.13
C ASP A 345 -12.91 -39.78 -7.27
N VAL A 346 -13.74 -39.26 -8.19
CA VAL A 346 -13.30 -38.34 -9.24
C VAL A 346 -12.70 -37.05 -8.70
N LEU A 347 -13.06 -36.64 -7.47
CA LEU A 347 -12.49 -35.50 -6.78
C LEU A 347 -10.96 -35.58 -6.66
N TYR A 348 -10.41 -36.77 -6.52
CA TYR A 348 -8.95 -36.99 -6.38
C TYR A 348 -8.20 -37.07 -7.71
N THR A 349 -8.92 -37.12 -8.82
CA THR A 349 -8.34 -37.22 -10.17
C THR A 349 -8.45 -35.95 -10.98
N LEU A 350 -9.16 -34.94 -10.45
CA LEU A 350 -9.38 -33.67 -11.13
C LEU A 350 -8.18 -32.73 -10.96
N GLU A 351 -7.90 -32.00 -12.03
CA GLU A 351 -6.93 -30.90 -11.96
C GLU A 351 -7.36 -29.88 -10.89
N PRO A 352 -6.41 -29.25 -10.18
CA PRO A 352 -6.69 -28.31 -9.10
C PRO A 352 -7.74 -27.23 -9.43
N ASP A 353 -7.73 -26.76 -10.67
CA ASP A 353 -8.63 -25.70 -11.16
C ASP A 353 -10.09 -26.17 -11.23
N LYS A 354 -10.31 -27.43 -11.61
CA LYS A 354 -11.63 -28.05 -11.65
C LYS A 354 -12.13 -28.40 -10.25
N LEU A 355 -11.21 -28.79 -9.35
CA LEU A 355 -11.53 -29.08 -7.96
C LEU A 355 -12.00 -27.82 -7.22
N ILE A 356 -11.36 -26.67 -7.47
CA ILE A 356 -11.73 -25.38 -6.86
C ILE A 356 -13.14 -24.95 -7.28
N ALA A 357 -13.48 -25.09 -8.57
CA ALA A 357 -14.81 -24.79 -9.06
C ALA A 357 -15.90 -25.68 -8.42
N ILE A 358 -15.57 -26.92 -8.11
CA ILE A 358 -16.44 -27.89 -7.42
C ILE A 358 -16.63 -27.53 -5.95
N ILE A 359 -15.53 -27.24 -5.23
CA ILE A 359 -15.59 -26.88 -3.81
C ILE A 359 -16.44 -25.63 -3.62
N HIS A 360 -16.32 -24.66 -4.53
CA HIS A 360 -17.16 -23.47 -4.50
C HIS A 360 -18.65 -23.77 -4.67
N HIS A 361 -18.99 -24.76 -5.46
CA HIS A 361 -20.38 -25.13 -5.68
C HIS A 361 -20.96 -25.95 -4.53
N LEU A 362 -20.14 -26.77 -3.88
CA LEU A 362 -20.57 -27.57 -2.71
C LEU A 362 -20.64 -26.76 -1.41
N ALA A 363 -19.99 -25.58 -1.37
CA ALA A 363 -20.06 -24.66 -0.22
C ALA A 363 -21.25 -23.70 -0.28
N GLN A 364 -22.06 -23.75 -1.35
CA GLN A 364 -23.35 -23.07 -1.50
C GLN A 364 -24.53 -24.00 -1.18
#